data_d40352270ba6c2c68e7c6ce00a849ac9
#
_entry.id   d40352270ba6c2c68e7c6ce00a849ac9
#
_cell.length_a   1.000
_cell.length_b   1.000
_cell.length_c   1.000
_cell.angle_alpha   90.00
_cell.angle_beta   90.00
_cell.angle_gamma   90.00
#
_symmetry.space_group_name_H-M   'P 1'
#
loop_
_entity.id
_entity.type
_entity.pdbx_description
1 polymer ?
#
loop_
_entity_poly.entity_id
_entity_poly.type
_entity_poly.pdbx_seq_one_letter_code
_entity_poly.pdbx_strand_id
1 'polypeptide(L)'
;MGGTFDPIHHGHLVAASEVARSFDLDEVIFVPTGEPWQKSGVTPSEHRYLMTVIATASNPQFTVSRVDINRDGPTYTIDTLRDLHDERPDAELFFITGADAISQILGWKDVRELWELAHFVAVSRPGHELSVSGLPNQDVSLLEVPALAISSTDCRARVNRGFPVWYLVPDGVVQYISKHHLYRSVV
;
A
#
# COMPACT_ATOMS: atom_id res chain seq x y z
N MET A 1 -3.07 -5.46 0.89
CA MET A 1 -2.79 -4.01 0.91
C MET A 1 -2.02 -3.64 -0.35
N GLY A 2 -2.68 -2.94 -1.30
CA GLY A 2 -2.04 -2.46 -2.51
C GLY A 2 -1.39 -1.09 -2.30
N GLY A 3 -0.27 -0.83 -2.99
CA GLY A 3 0.37 0.47 -2.89
C GLY A 3 1.61 0.64 -3.76
N THR A 4 1.95 1.89 -4.06
CA THR A 4 3.19 2.17 -4.79
C THR A 4 4.43 1.85 -3.94
N PHE A 5 4.37 2.08 -2.63
CA PHE A 5 5.43 1.84 -1.64
C PHE A 5 6.79 2.42 -2.08
N ASP A 6 6.83 3.72 -2.34
CA ASP A 6 8.00 4.43 -2.88
C ASP A 6 8.53 5.56 -1.97
N PRO A 7 9.17 5.22 -0.82
CA PRO A 7 9.29 3.91 -0.19
C PRO A 7 8.08 3.52 0.67
N ILE A 8 8.01 2.26 1.06
CA ILE A 8 7.21 1.82 2.20
C ILE A 8 7.69 2.52 3.48
N HIS A 9 6.77 2.80 4.41
CA HIS A 9 7.08 3.52 5.66
C HIS A 9 6.24 3.00 6.83
N HIS A 10 6.59 3.41 8.05
CA HIS A 10 5.89 2.95 9.26
C HIS A 10 4.38 3.22 9.25
N GLY A 11 3.92 4.29 8.61
CA GLY A 11 2.49 4.55 8.45
C GLY A 11 1.74 3.43 7.71
N HIS A 12 2.37 2.81 6.70
CA HIS A 12 1.78 1.65 6.01
C HIS A 12 1.73 0.43 6.92
N LEU A 13 2.80 0.16 7.67
CA LEU A 13 2.90 -1.01 8.55
C LEU A 13 1.92 -0.92 9.71
N VAL A 14 1.77 0.26 10.32
CA VAL A 14 0.78 0.51 11.38
C VAL A 14 -0.64 0.30 10.85
N ALA A 15 -0.97 0.88 9.70
CA ALA A 15 -2.28 0.70 9.09
C ALA A 15 -2.61 -0.78 8.83
N ALA A 16 -1.66 -1.53 8.26
CA ALA A 16 -1.81 -2.96 8.01
C ALA A 16 -2.02 -3.76 9.30
N SER A 17 -1.25 -3.46 10.35
CA SER A 17 -1.36 -4.13 11.65
C SER A 17 -2.69 -3.86 12.35
N GLU A 18 -3.16 -2.62 12.33
CA GLU A 18 -4.44 -2.25 12.94
C GLU A 18 -5.63 -2.88 12.21
N VAL A 19 -5.59 -2.93 10.87
CA VAL A 19 -6.62 -3.61 10.08
C VAL A 19 -6.60 -5.10 10.35
N ALA A 20 -5.42 -5.75 10.35
CA ALA A 20 -5.30 -7.17 10.65
C ALA A 20 -5.94 -7.53 11.98
N ARG A 21 -5.68 -6.73 13.03
CA ARG A 21 -6.27 -6.92 14.35
C ARG A 21 -7.79 -6.66 14.39
N SER A 22 -8.24 -5.60 13.70
CA SER A 22 -9.64 -5.15 13.78
C SER A 22 -10.61 -6.08 13.04
N PHE A 23 -10.12 -6.76 12.00
CA PHE A 23 -10.90 -7.68 11.16
C PHE A 23 -10.47 -9.14 11.35
N ASP A 24 -9.63 -9.44 12.36
CA ASP A 24 -9.14 -10.79 12.68
C ASP A 24 -8.58 -11.52 11.45
N LEU A 25 -7.74 -10.80 10.67
CA LEU A 25 -7.17 -11.33 9.45
C LEU A 25 -6.04 -12.32 9.75
N ASP A 26 -6.01 -13.44 9.03
CA ASP A 26 -4.93 -14.44 9.13
C ASP A 26 -3.60 -13.90 8.60
N GLU A 27 -3.65 -13.09 7.54
CA GLU A 27 -2.48 -12.60 6.82
C GLU A 27 -2.74 -11.22 6.20
N VAL A 28 -1.71 -10.39 6.08
CA VAL A 28 -1.73 -9.20 5.25
C VAL A 28 -0.72 -9.33 4.12
N ILE A 29 -1.21 -9.37 2.89
CA ILE A 29 -0.39 -9.41 1.68
C ILE A 29 -0.15 -7.98 1.21
N PHE A 30 1.11 -7.56 1.20
CA PHE A 30 1.53 -6.31 0.56
C PHE A 30 1.74 -6.55 -0.93
N VAL A 31 1.13 -5.72 -1.77
CA VAL A 31 1.24 -5.82 -3.22
C VAL A 31 1.81 -4.51 -3.77
N PRO A 32 3.14 -4.43 -3.97
CA PRO A 32 3.75 -3.29 -4.62
C PRO A 32 3.28 -3.20 -6.07
N THR A 33 2.72 -2.05 -6.47
CA THR A 33 2.24 -1.79 -7.83
C THR A 33 3.38 -2.00 -8.85
N GLY A 34 3.13 -2.70 -9.94
CA GLY A 34 4.08 -2.83 -11.05
C GLY A 34 4.28 -1.49 -11.76
N GLU A 35 3.39 -1.16 -12.69
CA GLU A 35 3.36 0.11 -13.40
C GLU A 35 2.18 0.97 -12.93
N PRO A 36 2.38 1.95 -12.01
CA PRO A 36 1.31 2.79 -11.52
C PRO A 36 0.86 3.79 -12.60
N TRP A 37 -0.35 3.62 -13.13
CA TRP A 37 -0.89 4.46 -14.20
C TRP A 37 -1.15 5.92 -13.79
N GLN A 38 -1.27 6.19 -12.48
CA GLN A 38 -1.57 7.53 -11.95
C GLN A 38 -0.31 8.33 -11.58
N LYS A 39 0.89 7.75 -11.67
CA LYS A 39 2.12 8.36 -11.16
C LYS A 39 3.25 8.21 -12.17
N SER A 40 4.02 9.29 -12.35
CA SER A 40 5.24 9.29 -13.14
C SER A 40 6.48 9.43 -12.26
N GLY A 41 7.64 9.04 -12.77
CA GLY A 41 8.92 9.17 -12.06
C GLY A 41 9.03 8.31 -10.79
N VAL A 42 8.32 7.19 -10.77
CA VAL A 42 8.33 6.23 -9.67
C VAL A 42 9.60 5.38 -9.73
N THR A 43 10.18 5.08 -8.58
CA THR A 43 11.32 4.15 -8.47
C THR A 43 10.98 2.79 -9.10
N PRO A 44 11.92 2.14 -9.81
CA PRO A 44 11.68 0.82 -10.42
C PRO A 44 11.03 -0.17 -9.45
N SER A 45 10.12 -0.99 -9.96
CA SER A 45 9.28 -1.89 -9.17
C SER A 45 10.09 -2.86 -8.29
N GLU A 46 11.23 -3.35 -8.79
CA GLU A 46 12.11 -4.23 -8.03
C GLU A 46 12.67 -3.59 -6.75
N HIS A 47 13.07 -2.32 -6.81
CA HIS A 47 13.52 -1.61 -5.60
C HIS A 47 12.39 -1.45 -4.59
N ARG A 48 11.17 -1.12 -5.06
CA ARG A 48 10.01 -0.94 -4.20
C ARG A 48 9.56 -2.27 -3.57
N TYR A 49 9.61 -3.36 -4.34
CA TYR A 49 9.38 -4.71 -3.86
C TYR A 49 10.37 -5.10 -2.76
N LEU A 50 11.68 -4.95 -3.02
CA LEU A 50 12.71 -5.32 -2.05
C LEU A 50 12.62 -4.48 -0.76
N MET A 51 12.34 -3.19 -0.87
CA MET A 51 12.08 -2.36 0.32
C MET A 51 10.86 -2.84 1.10
N THR A 52 9.81 -3.30 0.41
CA THR A 52 8.61 -3.85 1.06
C THR A 52 8.91 -5.17 1.75
N VAL A 53 9.64 -6.07 1.12
CA VAL A 53 10.09 -7.33 1.75
C VAL A 53 10.92 -7.07 3.01
N ILE A 54 11.88 -6.15 2.93
CA ILE A 54 12.71 -5.77 4.10
C ILE A 54 11.84 -5.21 5.23
N ALA A 55 10.87 -4.36 4.90
CA ALA A 55 10.03 -3.69 5.88
C ALA A 55 9.08 -4.65 6.61
N THR A 56 8.63 -5.70 5.95
CA THR A 56 7.62 -6.64 6.47
C THR A 56 8.24 -7.88 7.13
N ALA A 57 9.52 -8.15 6.91
CA ALA A 57 10.20 -9.39 7.27
C ALA A 57 10.14 -9.77 8.77
N SER A 58 9.95 -8.82 9.67
CA SER A 58 9.88 -9.07 11.10
C SER A 58 8.48 -9.44 11.61
N ASN A 59 7.42 -9.26 10.80
CA ASN A 59 6.06 -9.58 11.20
C ASN A 59 5.61 -10.88 10.51
N PRO A 60 5.32 -11.96 11.26
CA PRO A 60 4.94 -13.25 10.69
C PRO A 60 3.59 -13.26 9.96
N GLN A 61 2.71 -12.27 10.21
CA GLN A 61 1.46 -12.10 9.49
C GLN A 61 1.59 -11.34 8.17
N PHE A 62 2.78 -10.78 7.86
CA PHE A 62 2.97 -9.95 6.68
C PHE A 62 3.75 -10.68 5.60
N THR A 63 3.18 -10.72 4.42
CA THR A 63 3.83 -11.26 3.21
C THR A 63 3.84 -10.24 2.09
N VAL A 64 4.59 -10.51 1.03
CA VAL A 64 4.69 -9.62 -0.13
C VAL A 64 4.48 -10.42 -1.40
N SER A 65 3.49 -10.04 -2.19
CA SER A 65 3.22 -10.66 -3.49
C SER A 65 3.84 -9.86 -4.64
N ARG A 66 4.19 -10.56 -5.70
CA ARG A 66 4.73 -10.01 -6.96
C ARG A 66 3.69 -9.95 -8.07
N VAL A 67 2.42 -10.26 -7.82
CA VAL A 67 1.41 -10.39 -8.88
C VAL A 67 1.38 -9.19 -9.82
N ASP A 68 1.43 -7.96 -9.29
CA ASP A 68 1.42 -6.74 -10.08
C ASP A 68 2.74 -6.47 -10.82
N ILE A 69 3.87 -6.88 -10.23
CA ILE A 69 5.20 -6.69 -10.82
C ILE A 69 5.43 -7.66 -11.98
N ASN A 70 4.88 -8.88 -11.87
CA ASN A 70 5.02 -9.91 -12.87
C ASN A 70 4.04 -9.73 -14.05
N ARG A 71 3.02 -8.86 -13.89
CA ARG A 71 2.06 -8.54 -14.95
C ARG A 71 2.58 -7.37 -15.79
N ASP A 72 2.58 -7.54 -17.11
CA ASP A 72 2.91 -6.47 -18.04
C ASP A 72 1.81 -5.39 -18.08
N GLY A 73 2.24 -4.14 -18.21
CA GLY A 73 1.35 -2.99 -18.40
C GLY A 73 0.81 -2.36 -17.11
N PRO A 74 -0.13 -1.42 -17.25
CA PRO A 74 -0.65 -0.64 -16.12
C PRO A 74 -1.33 -1.51 -15.07
N THR A 75 -1.01 -1.26 -13.80
CA THR A 75 -1.61 -1.97 -12.67
C THR A 75 -2.96 -1.38 -12.30
N TYR A 76 -4.01 -2.19 -12.31
CA TYR A 76 -5.34 -1.86 -11.80
C TYR A 76 -5.72 -2.79 -10.64
N THR A 77 -6.39 -2.23 -9.64
CA THR A 77 -6.81 -2.99 -8.45
C THR A 77 -7.65 -4.21 -8.79
N ILE A 78 -8.51 -4.12 -9.79
CA ILE A 78 -9.34 -5.25 -10.22
C ILE A 78 -8.50 -6.44 -10.69
N ASP A 79 -7.45 -6.19 -11.46
CA ASP A 79 -6.59 -7.25 -11.98
C ASP A 79 -5.77 -7.88 -10.84
N THR A 80 -5.35 -7.08 -9.85
CA THR A 80 -4.70 -7.56 -8.62
C THR A 80 -5.62 -8.48 -7.81
N LEU A 81 -6.88 -8.09 -7.63
CA LEU A 81 -7.85 -8.89 -6.86
C LEU A 81 -8.21 -10.19 -7.58
N ARG A 82 -8.35 -10.18 -8.91
CA ARG A 82 -8.57 -11.40 -9.72
C ARG A 82 -7.42 -12.39 -9.54
N ASP A 83 -6.17 -11.93 -9.70
CA ASP A 83 -5.00 -12.79 -9.54
C ASP A 83 -4.89 -13.38 -8.12
N LEU A 84 -5.13 -12.56 -7.09
CA LEU A 84 -5.11 -13.04 -5.71
C LEU A 84 -6.26 -14.01 -5.40
N HIS A 85 -7.43 -13.80 -5.99
CA HIS A 85 -8.56 -14.72 -5.86
C HIS A 85 -8.27 -16.06 -6.56
N ASP A 86 -7.64 -16.02 -7.75
CA ASP A 86 -7.24 -17.24 -8.47
C ASP A 86 -6.15 -18.03 -7.72
N GLU A 87 -5.20 -17.34 -7.07
CA GLU A 87 -4.18 -17.97 -6.23
C GLU A 87 -4.74 -18.55 -4.93
N ARG A 88 -5.84 -17.98 -4.41
CA ARG A 88 -6.44 -18.30 -3.09
C ARG A 88 -7.96 -18.31 -3.14
N PRO A 89 -8.58 -19.26 -3.85
CA PRO A 89 -10.02 -19.27 -4.13
C PRO A 89 -10.92 -19.38 -2.87
N ASP A 90 -10.39 -19.91 -1.78
CA ASP A 90 -11.12 -20.08 -0.52
C ASP A 90 -10.93 -18.90 0.46
N ALA A 91 -10.14 -17.88 0.09
CA ALA A 91 -9.85 -16.75 0.97
C ALA A 91 -10.90 -15.64 0.81
N GLU A 92 -11.34 -15.08 1.93
CA GLU A 92 -12.06 -13.81 1.95
C GLU A 92 -11.05 -12.66 1.84
N LEU A 93 -11.21 -11.79 0.84
CA LEU A 93 -10.25 -10.71 0.57
C LEU A 93 -10.73 -9.38 1.20
N PHE A 94 -9.82 -8.74 1.93
CA PHE A 94 -9.98 -7.38 2.46
C PHE A 94 -8.97 -6.46 1.76
N PHE A 95 -9.46 -5.45 1.01
CA PHE A 95 -8.57 -4.50 0.34
C PHE A 95 -8.32 -3.27 1.20
N ILE A 96 -7.12 -3.17 1.76
CA ILE A 96 -6.70 -2.06 2.62
C ILE A 96 -6.18 -0.92 1.77
N THR A 97 -6.77 0.27 1.91
CA THR A 97 -6.38 1.47 1.18
C THR A 97 -6.51 2.73 2.04
N GLY A 98 -5.83 3.81 1.66
CA GLY A 98 -5.99 5.10 2.32
C GLY A 98 -7.33 5.77 1.95
N ALA A 99 -7.80 6.60 2.85
CA ALA A 99 -9.02 7.37 2.69
C ALA A 99 -9.10 8.20 1.41
N ASP A 100 -7.99 8.82 1.03
CA ASP A 100 -7.92 9.64 -0.18
C ASP A 100 -8.12 8.80 -1.45
N ALA A 101 -7.66 7.55 -1.44
CA ALA A 101 -7.80 6.64 -2.58
C ALA A 101 -9.24 6.11 -2.68
N ILE A 102 -9.87 5.75 -1.55
CA ILE A 102 -11.26 5.25 -1.55
C ILE A 102 -12.25 6.30 -2.05
N SER A 103 -12.00 7.58 -1.82
CA SER A 103 -12.86 8.67 -2.32
C SER A 103 -12.96 8.71 -3.85
N GLN A 104 -12.00 8.11 -4.55
CA GLN A 104 -11.93 8.06 -6.01
C GLN A 104 -12.33 6.69 -6.58
N ILE A 105 -12.74 5.74 -5.74
CA ILE A 105 -12.96 4.34 -6.13
C ILE A 105 -14.04 4.17 -7.21
N LEU A 106 -15.06 5.05 -7.24
CA LEU A 106 -16.12 5.00 -8.25
C LEU A 106 -15.60 5.24 -9.67
N GLY A 107 -14.40 5.84 -9.82
CA GLY A 107 -13.70 6.01 -11.10
C GLY A 107 -12.71 4.88 -11.42
N TRP A 108 -12.58 3.86 -10.58
CA TRP A 108 -11.67 2.76 -10.84
C TRP A 108 -12.23 1.79 -11.89
N LYS A 109 -11.31 1.11 -12.60
CA LYS A 109 -11.65 0.11 -13.60
C LYS A 109 -12.50 -0.99 -12.98
N ASP A 110 -13.60 -1.34 -13.63
CA ASP A 110 -14.52 -2.44 -13.26
C ASP A 110 -15.01 -2.36 -11.80
N VAL A 111 -15.35 -1.15 -11.32
CA VAL A 111 -15.70 -0.87 -9.91
C VAL A 111 -16.80 -1.78 -9.35
N ARG A 112 -17.74 -2.23 -10.17
CA ARG A 112 -18.83 -3.12 -9.71
C ARG A 112 -18.30 -4.48 -9.28
N GLU A 113 -17.36 -5.02 -10.04
CA GLU A 113 -16.73 -6.30 -9.75
C GLU A 113 -15.78 -6.22 -8.53
N LEU A 114 -15.22 -5.03 -8.25
CA LEU A 114 -14.40 -4.83 -7.05
C LEU A 114 -15.16 -5.21 -5.77
N TRP A 115 -16.45 -4.85 -5.70
CA TRP A 115 -17.30 -5.16 -4.54
C TRP A 115 -17.63 -6.65 -4.39
N GLU A 116 -17.60 -7.40 -5.50
CA GLU A 116 -17.82 -8.84 -5.50
C GLU A 116 -16.57 -9.62 -5.05
N LEU A 117 -15.38 -9.05 -5.28
CA LEU A 117 -14.10 -9.72 -5.01
C LEU A 117 -13.50 -9.41 -3.63
N ALA A 118 -13.80 -8.26 -3.03
CA ALA A 118 -13.18 -7.88 -1.77
C ALA A 118 -14.03 -6.92 -0.94
N HIS A 119 -13.93 -7.04 0.39
CA HIS A 119 -14.36 -6.01 1.31
C HIS A 119 -13.29 -4.90 1.38
N PHE A 120 -13.69 -3.63 1.24
CA PHE A 120 -12.74 -2.51 1.25
C PHE A 120 -12.61 -1.90 2.64
N VAL A 121 -11.37 -1.75 3.12
CA VAL A 121 -11.06 -1.08 4.38
C VAL A 121 -10.31 0.20 4.09
N ALA A 122 -11.01 1.32 4.28
CA ALA A 122 -10.43 2.65 4.16
C ALA A 122 -9.83 3.09 5.49
N VAL A 123 -8.51 3.31 5.51
CA VAL A 123 -7.83 3.76 6.72
C VAL A 123 -7.66 5.28 6.73
N SER A 124 -8.00 5.90 7.84
CA SER A 124 -7.81 7.32 8.08
C SER A 124 -6.89 7.59 9.27
N ARG A 125 -6.40 8.81 9.32
CA ARG A 125 -5.67 9.34 10.47
C ARG A 125 -6.63 10.12 11.38
N PRO A 126 -6.35 10.25 12.68
CA PRO A 126 -7.14 11.08 13.58
C PRO A 126 -7.32 12.50 13.02
N GLY A 127 -8.55 12.99 13.06
CA GLY A 127 -8.90 14.34 12.60
C GLY A 127 -9.07 14.51 11.08
N HIS A 128 -9.04 13.43 10.29
CA HIS A 128 -9.44 13.45 8.88
C HIS A 128 -10.86 12.86 8.73
N GLU A 129 -11.81 13.72 8.49
CA GLU A 129 -13.18 13.29 8.16
C GLU A 129 -13.20 12.62 6.79
N LEU A 130 -13.64 11.37 6.76
CA LEU A 130 -13.88 10.63 5.54
C LEU A 130 -15.33 10.79 5.12
N SER A 131 -15.57 11.37 3.96
CA SER A 131 -16.87 11.28 3.32
C SER A 131 -16.91 10.00 2.48
N VAL A 132 -17.70 9.05 2.92
CA VAL A 132 -18.05 7.84 2.15
C VAL A 132 -19.44 7.96 1.52
N SER A 133 -19.96 9.19 1.43
CA SER A 133 -21.26 9.43 0.81
C SER A 133 -21.27 8.93 -0.64
N GLY A 134 -22.20 8.03 -0.94
CA GLY A 134 -22.33 7.42 -2.26
C GLY A 134 -21.56 6.10 -2.47
N LEU A 135 -20.81 5.62 -1.47
CA LEU A 135 -20.23 4.28 -1.50
C LEU A 135 -21.21 3.24 -0.92
N PRO A 136 -21.17 1.98 -1.38
CA PRO A 136 -22.00 0.91 -0.81
C PRO A 136 -21.52 0.62 0.64
N ASN A 137 -22.36 0.94 1.63
CA ASN A 137 -22.00 0.85 3.05
C ASN A 137 -21.70 -0.58 3.53
N GLN A 138 -22.17 -1.59 2.82
CA GLN A 138 -21.94 -3.00 3.16
C GLN A 138 -20.56 -3.50 2.72
N ASP A 139 -19.94 -2.86 1.75
CA ASP A 139 -18.69 -3.32 1.11
C ASP A 139 -17.49 -2.46 1.50
N VAL A 140 -17.71 -1.40 2.30
CA VAL A 140 -16.66 -0.47 2.73
C VAL A 140 -16.73 -0.24 4.23
N SER A 141 -15.64 -0.52 4.93
CA SER A 141 -15.42 -0.16 6.33
C SER A 141 -14.44 1.00 6.45
N LEU A 142 -14.71 1.90 7.40
CA LEU A 142 -13.79 2.97 7.77
C LEU A 142 -13.12 2.61 9.09
N LEU A 143 -11.79 2.70 9.11
CA LEU A 143 -11.01 2.48 10.32
C LEU A 143 -10.08 3.66 10.57
N GLU A 144 -10.29 4.35 11.69
CA GLU A 144 -9.32 5.31 12.18
C GLU A 144 -8.18 4.55 12.86
N VAL A 145 -6.96 4.78 12.41
CA VAL A 145 -5.76 4.11 12.92
C VAL A 145 -4.80 5.15 13.52
N PRO A 146 -4.00 4.79 14.54
CA PRO A 146 -2.99 5.68 15.11
C PRO A 146 -1.84 5.92 14.11
N ALA A 147 -2.21 6.30 12.88
CA ALA A 147 -1.26 6.46 11.79
C ALA A 147 -0.40 7.70 12.01
N LEU A 148 0.90 7.51 11.87
CA LEU A 148 1.86 8.59 11.86
C LEU A 148 1.66 9.46 10.60
N ALA A 149 1.87 10.78 10.73
CA ALA A 149 1.84 11.71 9.60
C ALA A 149 3.09 11.55 8.71
N ILE A 150 3.30 10.34 8.21
CA ILE A 150 4.42 9.99 7.32
C ILE A 150 3.88 9.82 5.91
N SER A 151 4.57 10.38 4.93
CA SER A 151 4.28 10.12 3.52
C SER A 151 5.53 9.71 2.75
N SER A 152 5.35 8.85 1.74
CA SER A 152 6.45 8.48 0.83
C SER A 152 7.05 9.71 0.14
N THR A 153 6.23 10.70 -0.21
CA THR A 153 6.70 11.95 -0.82
C THR A 153 7.61 12.74 0.11
N ASP A 154 7.26 12.86 1.39
CA ASP A 154 8.13 13.52 2.37
C ASP A 154 9.43 12.74 2.58
N CYS A 155 9.37 11.41 2.65
CA CYS A 155 10.57 10.57 2.75
C CYS A 155 11.52 10.80 1.58
N ARG A 156 11.02 10.81 0.34
CA ARG A 156 11.85 11.09 -0.85
C ARG A 156 12.44 12.50 -0.82
N ALA A 157 11.63 13.48 -0.47
CA ALA A 157 12.09 14.88 -0.38
C ALA A 157 13.19 15.08 0.68
N ARG A 158 13.08 14.37 1.83
CA ARG A 158 14.11 14.39 2.89
C ARG A 158 15.42 13.80 2.38
N VAL A 159 15.39 12.60 1.79
CA VAL A 159 16.59 11.96 1.24
C VAL A 159 17.25 12.83 0.17
N ASN A 160 16.46 13.44 -0.71
CA ASN A 160 16.98 14.34 -1.74
C ASN A 160 17.73 15.55 -1.18
N ARG A 161 17.30 16.04 -0.02
CA ARG A 161 17.93 17.16 0.72
C ARG A 161 19.06 16.72 1.66
N GLY A 162 19.39 15.43 1.71
CA GLY A 162 20.36 14.88 2.64
C GLY A 162 19.87 14.76 4.09
N PHE A 163 18.57 14.88 4.35
CA PHE A 163 17.99 14.71 5.68
C PHE A 163 17.73 13.24 6.00
N PRO A 164 17.82 12.84 7.27
CA PRO A 164 17.58 11.48 7.70
C PRO A 164 16.11 11.08 7.56
N VAL A 165 15.89 9.79 7.27
CA VAL A 165 14.57 9.14 7.27
C VAL A 165 14.49 8.01 8.30
N TRP A 166 15.42 7.96 9.24
CA TRP A 166 15.37 7.07 10.40
C TRP A 166 14.05 7.25 11.14
N TYR A 167 13.45 6.14 11.57
CA TYR A 167 12.17 6.10 12.28
C TYR A 167 10.93 6.53 11.45
N LEU A 168 11.12 7.02 10.22
CA LEU A 168 10.02 7.21 9.28
C LEU A 168 9.80 5.94 8.45
N VAL A 169 10.88 5.25 8.11
CA VAL A 169 10.89 3.93 7.48
C VAL A 169 11.69 2.95 8.33
N PRO A 170 11.48 1.64 8.21
CA PRO A 170 12.27 0.64 8.91
C PRO A 170 13.78 0.77 8.62
N ASP A 171 14.62 0.44 9.61
CA ASP A 171 16.07 0.60 9.53
C ASP A 171 16.69 -0.06 8.30
N GLY A 172 16.25 -1.27 7.96
CA GLY A 172 16.71 -1.97 6.77
C GLY A 172 16.36 -1.24 5.46
N VAL A 173 15.22 -0.51 5.45
CA VAL A 173 14.83 0.32 4.29
C VAL A 173 15.72 1.56 4.20
N VAL A 174 16.08 2.19 5.34
CA VAL A 174 17.06 3.31 5.36
C VAL A 174 18.38 2.86 4.74
N GLN A 175 18.88 1.69 5.17
CA GLN A 175 20.13 1.13 4.66
C GLN A 175 20.05 0.81 3.18
N TYR A 176 18.92 0.24 2.72
CA TYR A 176 18.67 -0.06 1.31
C TYR A 176 18.67 1.20 0.44
N ILE A 177 17.94 2.24 0.85
CA ILE A 177 17.90 3.55 0.18
C ILE A 177 19.31 4.13 0.03
N SER A 178 20.10 4.09 1.11
CA SER A 178 21.46 4.60 1.12
C SER A 178 22.39 3.82 0.20
N LYS A 179 22.35 2.47 0.27
CA LYS A 179 23.19 1.56 -0.52
C LYS A 179 22.95 1.72 -2.02
N HIS A 180 21.70 1.91 -2.44
CA HIS A 180 21.30 2.01 -3.84
C HIS A 180 21.18 3.45 -4.34
N HIS A 181 21.56 4.44 -3.53
CA HIS A 181 21.52 5.88 -3.85
C HIS A 181 20.14 6.36 -4.33
N LEU A 182 19.04 5.74 -3.82
CA LEU A 182 17.69 6.09 -4.23
C LEU A 182 17.32 7.49 -3.75
N TYR A 183 16.47 8.17 -4.51
CA TYR A 183 15.90 9.50 -4.20
C TYR A 183 16.91 10.66 -4.12
N ARG A 184 18.15 10.46 -4.53
CA ARG A 184 19.14 11.53 -4.59
C ARG A 184 19.13 12.14 -5.98
N SER A 185 19.16 13.48 -6.06
CA SER A 185 19.47 14.15 -7.34
C SER A 185 20.88 13.77 -7.77
N VAL A 186 21.04 13.37 -9.02
CA VAL A 186 22.38 13.24 -9.62
C VAL A 186 22.91 14.65 -9.74
N VAL A 187 23.96 14.98 -8.98
CA VAL A 187 24.70 16.25 -9.11
C VAL A 187 25.56 16.20 -10.35
#